data_ca9f706c63769594f0a82667503f12cf
#
_entry.id   ca9f706c63769594f0a82667503f12cf
#
_cell.length_a   1.000
_cell.length_b   1.000
_cell.length_c   1.000
_cell.angle_alpha   90.00
_cell.angle_beta   90.00
_cell.angle_gamma   90.00
#
_symmetry.space_group_name_H-M   'P 1'
#
loop_
_entity.id
_entity.type
_entity.pdbx_description
1 polymer ?
#
loop_
_entity_poly.entity_id
_entity_poly.type
_entity_poly.pdbx_seq_one_letter_code
_entity_poly.pdbx_strand_id
1 'polypeptide(L)'
;MATTTFFDGSVTKSWNGSRSPLCSEKLCKNYLDIIQQKQHERHEKLLFSKMLGVGGQGIVYLTTRHGTDGFELPIAIKVFSPERFDGEEPYHQAMILMAGVSARASKIQHNNLLDILNWIETDGIRLMEMEYVDGFDLNLLLRNEMLDHVRGRVNDKNWSHIRDVIVTQGALHPRLKPGIAMAITQECLSALGALHREGIVHGDIKPSNIMLKRTGNAKIIDLGSAFEIKNPPAKTTCTPLYAAPEVLAGEKPTPLSDLASLGYLLIEMLSGAAPFDRKANHKELFEAKQFLAQKLPGILPAEVVSNELLMNFCRKLVAPDPSKRFQDAERANYQHEEGAVGFHQQLIRGNLASSFDNDIRFWLSLLEDYEPAYQP
;
A
#
# COMPACT_ATOMS: atom_id res chain seq x y z
N MET A 1 12.22 -0.22 -9.24
CA MET A 1 11.37 0.99 -9.24
C MET A 1 9.99 0.58 -9.69
N ALA A 2 8.96 0.84 -8.90
CA ALA A 2 7.58 0.61 -9.34
C ALA A 2 7.19 1.76 -10.29
N THR A 3 6.85 1.44 -11.52
CA THR A 3 6.39 2.41 -12.51
C THR A 3 4.93 2.77 -12.21
N THR A 4 4.66 4.05 -11.98
CA THR A 4 3.28 4.56 -11.89
C THR A 4 2.79 4.88 -13.29
N THR A 5 1.68 4.28 -13.71
CA THR A 5 1.12 4.48 -15.07
C THR A 5 -0.08 5.43 -15.00
N PHE A 6 -0.15 6.36 -15.95
CA PHE A 6 -1.27 7.28 -16.14
C PHE A 6 -2.14 6.81 -17.29
N PHE A 7 -3.44 6.76 -17.07
CA PHE A 7 -4.43 6.49 -18.12
C PHE A 7 -5.06 7.80 -18.58
N ASP A 8 -4.78 8.15 -19.82
CA ASP A 8 -5.54 9.13 -20.60
C ASP A 8 -6.35 8.30 -21.61
N GLY A 9 -7.67 8.34 -21.61
CA GLY A 9 -8.59 7.41 -22.29
C GLY A 9 -8.24 6.95 -23.73
N SER A 10 -7.11 7.33 -24.27
CA SER A 10 -6.58 6.89 -25.57
C SER A 10 -5.10 6.49 -25.57
N VAL A 11 -4.29 6.84 -24.54
CA VAL A 11 -2.85 6.52 -24.51
C VAL A 11 -2.38 6.26 -23.09
N THR A 12 -1.81 5.09 -22.87
CA THR A 12 -1.13 4.73 -21.63
C THR A 12 0.25 5.38 -21.61
N LYS A 13 0.45 6.38 -20.75
CA LYS A 13 1.79 6.92 -20.47
C LYS A 13 2.27 6.34 -19.14
N SER A 14 3.27 5.48 -19.18
CA SER A 14 4.00 5.08 -17.97
C SER A 14 4.96 6.21 -17.58
N TRP A 15 4.87 6.71 -16.35
CA TRP A 15 5.88 7.62 -15.82
C TRP A 15 7.10 6.80 -15.37
N ASN A 16 8.22 7.00 -16.05
CA ASN A 16 9.49 6.28 -15.82
C ASN A 16 10.44 6.99 -14.86
N GLY A 17 9.94 8.00 -14.12
CA GLY A 17 10.77 8.83 -13.25
C GLY A 17 11.43 10.02 -13.95
N SER A 18 11.20 10.22 -15.25
CA SER A 18 11.73 11.37 -15.97
C SER A 18 10.80 12.59 -15.82
N ARG A 19 11.44 13.76 -15.71
CA ARG A 19 10.75 15.04 -15.64
C ARG A 19 9.95 15.28 -16.93
N SER A 20 8.72 15.80 -16.79
CA SER A 20 7.94 16.26 -17.95
C SER A 20 8.70 17.38 -18.67
N PRO A 21 8.80 17.36 -20.01
CA PRO A 21 9.39 18.46 -20.77
C PRO A 21 8.69 19.82 -20.55
N LEU A 22 7.42 19.80 -20.14
CA LEU A 22 6.59 20.97 -19.88
C LEU A 22 6.49 21.32 -18.39
N CYS A 23 7.24 20.65 -17.52
CA CYS A 23 7.26 20.96 -16.09
C CYS A 23 7.74 22.41 -15.87
N SER A 24 7.05 23.12 -14.95
CA SER A 24 7.46 24.45 -14.55
C SER A 24 8.86 24.44 -13.94
N GLU A 25 9.82 25.16 -14.56
CA GLU A 25 11.18 25.27 -14.04
C GLU A 25 11.20 25.89 -12.64
N LYS A 26 10.32 26.88 -12.40
CA LYS A 26 10.18 27.53 -11.09
C LYS A 26 9.75 26.56 -10.02
N LEU A 27 8.68 25.79 -10.26
CA LEU A 27 8.21 24.80 -9.26
C LEU A 27 9.23 23.68 -9.05
N CYS A 28 9.88 23.20 -10.11
CA CYS A 28 10.90 22.18 -9.99
C CYS A 28 12.12 22.70 -9.19
N LYS A 29 12.51 23.95 -9.39
CA LYS A 29 13.56 24.57 -8.58
C LYS A 29 13.15 24.67 -7.11
N ASN A 30 11.96 25.20 -6.81
CA ASN A 30 11.45 25.35 -5.45
C ASN A 30 11.35 23.97 -4.75
N TYR A 31 10.91 22.95 -5.47
CA TYR A 31 10.88 21.57 -4.96
C TYR A 31 12.28 21.07 -4.58
N LEU A 32 13.27 21.27 -5.47
CA LEU A 32 14.66 20.88 -5.21
C LEU A 32 15.24 21.65 -4.03
N ASP A 33 14.97 22.95 -3.92
CA ASP A 33 15.43 23.78 -2.80
C ASP A 33 14.88 23.25 -1.46
N ILE A 34 13.59 22.91 -1.38
CA ILE A 34 12.97 22.34 -0.18
C ILE A 34 13.62 21.02 0.21
N ILE A 35 13.81 20.09 -0.72
CA ILE A 35 14.39 18.77 -0.42
C ILE A 35 15.89 18.81 -0.12
N GLN A 36 16.66 19.75 -0.74
CA GLN A 36 18.08 19.92 -0.49
C GLN A 36 18.37 20.62 0.83
N GLN A 37 17.60 21.67 1.15
CA GLN A 37 17.74 22.40 2.43
C GLN A 37 17.26 21.58 3.62
N LYS A 38 16.49 20.50 3.37
CA LYS A 38 15.89 19.65 4.41
C LYS A 38 15.14 20.43 5.48
N GLN A 39 14.52 21.55 5.11
CA GLN A 39 13.79 22.40 6.04
C GLN A 39 12.64 23.13 5.35
N HIS A 40 11.66 23.51 6.16
CA HIS A 40 10.51 24.32 5.77
C HIS A 40 10.35 25.47 6.78
N GLU A 41 10.28 26.70 6.28
CA GLU A 41 10.13 27.90 7.10
C GLU A 41 8.74 28.52 6.88
N ARG A 42 7.72 28.09 7.65
CA ARG A 42 6.47 28.86 7.88
C ARG A 42 5.99 28.58 9.31
N HIS A 43 5.94 29.59 10.17
CA HIS A 43 5.50 29.55 11.57
C HIS A 43 6.32 28.67 12.51
N GLU A 44 6.80 27.49 12.08
CA GLU A 44 7.72 26.61 12.80
C GLU A 44 8.73 26.05 11.80
N LYS A 45 10.00 26.01 12.19
CA LYS A 45 11.09 25.46 11.38
C LYS A 45 11.04 23.94 11.49
N LEU A 46 10.42 23.27 10.51
CA LEU A 46 10.40 21.81 10.43
C LEU A 46 11.69 21.33 9.76
N LEU A 47 12.52 20.64 10.50
CA LEU A 47 13.74 20.01 10.00
C LEU A 47 13.45 18.56 9.59
N PHE A 48 13.75 18.20 8.35
CA PHE A 48 13.61 16.85 7.85
C PHE A 48 14.77 15.98 8.37
N SER A 49 14.48 15.09 9.31
CA SER A 49 15.51 14.33 9.99
C SER A 49 15.95 13.07 9.22
N LYS A 50 15.01 12.33 8.64
CA LYS A 50 15.25 11.07 7.93
C LYS A 50 14.32 10.93 6.74
N MET A 51 14.85 10.47 5.59
CA MET A 51 14.02 10.10 4.45
C MET A 51 13.36 8.74 4.71
N LEU A 52 12.04 8.69 4.63
CA LEU A 52 11.21 7.49 4.86
C LEU A 52 10.86 6.77 3.56
N GLY A 53 10.84 7.48 2.43
CA GLY A 53 10.53 6.88 1.14
C GLY A 53 10.61 7.88 -0.01
N VAL A 54 10.84 7.33 -1.21
CA VAL A 54 10.84 8.07 -2.48
C VAL A 54 9.92 7.34 -3.45
N GLY A 55 9.09 8.08 -4.14
CA GLY A 55 8.18 7.53 -5.15
C GLY A 55 7.84 8.53 -6.25
N GLY A 56 7.09 8.10 -7.23
CA GLY A 56 6.71 8.92 -8.38
C GLY A 56 5.84 10.14 -8.03
N GLN A 57 5.34 10.25 -6.82
CA GLN A 57 4.56 11.39 -6.36
C GLN A 57 5.39 12.39 -5.54
N GLY A 58 6.59 12.03 -5.11
CA GLY A 58 7.45 12.87 -4.27
C GLY A 58 8.20 12.07 -3.22
N ILE A 59 8.66 12.76 -2.18
CA ILE A 59 9.51 12.21 -1.12
C ILE A 59 8.80 12.35 0.22
N VAL A 60 8.94 11.33 1.06
CA VAL A 60 8.42 11.33 2.44
C VAL A 60 9.59 11.42 3.42
N TYR A 61 9.50 12.37 4.34
CA TYR A 61 10.49 12.59 5.40
C TYR A 61 9.88 12.40 6.79
N LEU A 62 10.69 11.92 7.72
CA LEU A 62 10.44 12.03 9.15
C LEU A 62 10.83 13.42 9.62
N THR A 63 10.00 14.03 10.45
CA THR A 63 10.30 15.28 11.14
C THR A 63 9.70 15.24 12.55
N THR A 64 10.05 16.21 13.37
CA THR A 64 9.48 16.38 14.71
C THR A 64 8.73 17.71 14.76
N ARG A 65 7.46 17.66 15.15
CA ARG A 65 6.70 18.85 15.51
C ARG A 65 6.99 19.17 16.97
N HIS A 66 7.50 20.37 17.22
CA HIS A 66 7.79 20.84 18.56
C HIS A 66 6.62 21.66 19.09
N GLY A 67 6.19 21.38 20.29
CA GLY A 67 5.24 22.18 21.04
C GLY A 67 5.92 22.89 22.23
N THR A 68 5.11 23.49 23.10
CA THR A 68 5.60 24.10 24.33
C THR A 68 6.02 23.05 25.36
N ASP A 69 6.83 23.44 26.33
CA ASP A 69 7.20 22.64 27.51
C ASP A 69 7.87 21.29 27.17
N GLY A 70 8.60 21.23 26.04
CA GLY A 70 9.32 20.03 25.62
C GLY A 70 8.43 18.99 24.92
N PHE A 71 7.20 19.36 24.52
CA PHE A 71 6.37 18.46 23.73
C PHE A 71 6.98 18.25 22.33
N GLU A 72 7.24 17.00 21.99
CA GLU A 72 7.77 16.58 20.68
C GLU A 72 6.90 15.46 20.11
N LEU A 73 6.44 15.65 18.87
CA LEU A 73 5.64 14.67 18.15
C LEU A 73 6.32 14.31 16.84
N PRO A 74 6.77 13.04 16.66
CA PRO A 74 7.25 12.59 15.36
C PRO A 74 6.09 12.56 14.36
N ILE A 75 6.28 13.20 13.21
CA ILE A 75 5.33 13.21 12.09
C ILE A 75 6.04 12.87 10.80
N ALA A 76 5.30 12.38 9.82
CA ALA A 76 5.78 12.20 8.46
C ALA A 76 5.29 13.36 7.56
N ILE A 77 6.15 13.83 6.66
CA ILE A 77 5.81 14.85 5.67
C ILE A 77 6.07 14.33 4.27
N LYS A 78 5.03 14.31 3.43
CA LYS A 78 5.14 14.03 2.00
C LYS A 78 5.26 15.34 1.23
N VAL A 79 6.38 15.53 0.55
CA VAL A 79 6.66 16.67 -0.33
C VAL A 79 6.30 16.24 -1.76
N PHE A 80 5.26 16.85 -2.34
CA PHE A 80 4.76 16.44 -3.66
C PHE A 80 5.62 17.00 -4.80
N SER A 81 6.13 16.11 -5.65
CA SER A 81 6.92 16.51 -6.81
C SER A 81 6.05 17.10 -7.92
N PRO A 82 6.41 18.28 -8.47
CA PRO A 82 5.77 18.84 -9.65
C PRO A 82 6.26 18.20 -10.97
N GLU A 83 7.32 17.41 -10.94
CA GLU A 83 8.05 16.95 -12.14
C GLU A 83 7.22 16.17 -13.16
N ARG A 84 6.15 15.52 -12.70
CA ARG A 84 5.25 14.71 -13.54
C ARG A 84 4.15 15.51 -14.24
N PHE A 85 4.05 16.83 -13.95
CA PHE A 85 2.98 17.67 -14.47
C PHE A 85 3.46 18.59 -15.58
N ASP A 86 2.59 18.83 -16.56
CA ASP A 86 2.85 19.66 -17.73
C ASP A 86 2.60 21.14 -17.39
N GLY A 87 3.23 21.66 -16.33
CA GLY A 87 3.16 23.06 -15.90
C GLY A 87 2.60 23.26 -14.51
N GLU A 88 2.48 24.53 -14.10
CA GLU A 88 2.01 24.93 -12.76
C GLU A 88 0.52 24.63 -12.56
N GLU A 89 -0.31 24.99 -13.54
CA GLU A 89 -1.76 24.84 -13.41
C GLU A 89 -2.19 23.37 -13.28
N PRO A 90 -1.72 22.41 -14.12
CA PRO A 90 -2.02 20.98 -13.91
C PRO A 90 -1.55 20.46 -12.56
N TYR A 91 -0.40 20.92 -12.05
CA TYR A 91 0.06 20.55 -10.70
C TYR A 91 -0.90 21.07 -9.63
N HIS A 92 -1.24 22.36 -9.67
CA HIS A 92 -2.13 22.98 -8.68
C HIS A 92 -3.52 22.33 -8.67
N GLN A 93 -4.10 22.07 -9.85
CA GLN A 93 -5.40 21.39 -9.96
C GLN A 93 -5.37 19.98 -9.36
N ALA A 94 -4.33 19.22 -9.65
CA ALA A 94 -4.17 17.88 -9.07
C ALA A 94 -4.01 17.94 -7.54
N MET A 95 -3.27 18.92 -7.02
CA MET A 95 -3.08 19.12 -5.58
C MET A 95 -4.36 19.56 -4.89
N ILE A 96 -5.19 20.41 -5.51
CA ILE A 96 -6.50 20.79 -4.98
C ILE A 96 -7.44 19.57 -4.85
N LEU A 97 -7.50 18.73 -5.89
CA LEU A 97 -8.31 17.50 -5.84
C LEU A 97 -7.82 16.54 -4.74
N MET A 98 -6.51 16.35 -4.65
CA MET A 98 -5.91 15.49 -3.63
C MET A 98 -6.13 16.03 -2.21
N ALA A 99 -6.03 17.35 -2.01
CA ALA A 99 -6.33 17.99 -0.73
C ALA A 99 -7.79 17.76 -0.33
N GLY A 100 -8.74 17.87 -1.28
CA GLY A 100 -10.17 17.60 -1.04
C GLY A 100 -10.40 16.16 -0.56
N VAL A 101 -9.83 15.18 -1.24
CA VAL A 101 -9.92 13.76 -0.85
C VAL A 101 -9.26 13.54 0.51
N SER A 102 -8.06 14.10 0.73
CA SER A 102 -7.33 14.02 2.00
C SER A 102 -8.13 14.60 3.17
N ALA A 103 -8.79 15.76 2.96
CA ALA A 103 -9.64 16.39 3.96
C ALA A 103 -10.91 15.57 4.30
N ARG A 104 -11.41 14.77 3.36
CA ARG A 104 -12.51 13.84 3.65
C ARG A 104 -11.99 12.59 4.36
N ALA A 105 -10.90 12.02 3.86
CA ALA A 105 -10.28 10.84 4.47
C ALA A 105 -9.84 11.11 5.91
N SER A 106 -9.33 12.31 6.24
CA SER A 106 -8.92 12.68 7.60
C SER A 106 -10.07 12.68 8.63
N LYS A 107 -11.32 12.70 8.18
CA LYS A 107 -12.51 12.57 9.06
C LYS A 107 -12.84 11.12 9.39
N ILE A 108 -12.24 10.17 8.67
CA ILE A 108 -12.47 8.75 8.90
C ILE A 108 -11.55 8.30 10.04
N GLN A 109 -12.13 8.11 11.23
CA GLN A 109 -11.40 7.56 12.37
C GLN A 109 -11.28 6.05 12.24
N HIS A 110 -10.12 5.56 11.79
CA HIS A 110 -9.91 4.12 11.58
C HIS A 110 -8.47 3.71 11.83
N ASN A 111 -8.25 2.73 12.70
CA ASN A 111 -6.91 2.32 13.14
C ASN A 111 -5.99 1.81 12.00
N ASN A 112 -6.59 1.31 10.93
CA ASN A 112 -5.88 0.74 9.79
C ASN A 112 -5.79 1.70 8.58
N LEU A 113 -6.16 2.99 8.75
CA LEU A 113 -5.93 4.06 7.78
C LEU A 113 -4.95 5.07 8.33
N LEU A 114 -4.14 5.66 7.45
CA LEU A 114 -3.21 6.74 7.77
C LEU A 114 -3.97 7.99 8.21
N ASP A 115 -3.59 8.57 9.34
CA ASP A 115 -4.11 9.85 9.81
C ASP A 115 -3.41 10.99 9.09
N ILE A 116 -4.17 11.80 8.35
CA ILE A 116 -3.70 13.02 7.70
C ILE A 116 -3.93 14.18 8.67
N LEU A 117 -2.86 14.87 9.04
CA LEU A 117 -2.86 15.89 10.07
C LEU A 117 -3.04 17.30 9.49
N ASN A 118 -2.40 17.57 8.34
CA ASN A 118 -2.41 18.92 7.77
C ASN A 118 -2.02 18.89 6.29
N TRP A 119 -2.34 19.99 5.59
CA TRP A 119 -1.97 20.22 4.21
C TRP A 119 -1.39 21.62 4.06
N ILE A 120 -0.15 21.74 3.62
CA ILE A 120 0.63 22.97 3.64
C ILE A 120 1.09 23.32 2.21
N GLU A 121 1.30 24.62 1.97
CA GLU A 121 1.95 25.12 0.78
C GLU A 121 3.20 25.92 1.15
N THR A 122 4.29 25.68 0.43
CA THR A 122 5.54 26.44 0.52
C THR A 122 6.08 26.68 -0.88
N ASP A 123 6.20 27.95 -1.25
CA ASP A 123 6.74 28.36 -2.56
C ASP A 123 6.06 27.65 -3.76
N GLY A 124 4.75 27.43 -3.65
CA GLY A 124 3.95 26.74 -4.64
C GLY A 124 4.00 25.22 -4.57
N ILE A 125 4.85 24.64 -3.72
CA ILE A 125 4.93 23.21 -3.49
C ILE A 125 3.97 22.80 -2.38
N ARG A 126 3.27 21.67 -2.56
CA ARG A 126 2.35 21.11 -1.56
C ARG A 126 3.07 20.08 -0.72
N LEU A 127 2.78 20.15 0.58
CA LEU A 127 3.26 19.21 1.57
C LEU A 127 2.06 18.68 2.36
N MET A 128 2.06 17.37 2.63
CA MET A 128 1.04 16.72 3.47
C MET A 128 1.71 16.22 4.74
N GLU A 129 1.27 16.76 5.88
CA GLU A 129 1.64 16.24 7.19
C GLU A 129 0.70 15.08 7.58
N MET A 130 1.28 14.01 8.07
CA MET A 130 0.58 12.79 8.47
C MET A 130 1.24 12.18 9.70
N GLU A 131 0.53 11.29 10.37
CA GLU A 131 1.12 10.52 11.46
C GLU A 131 2.39 9.79 10.98
N TYR A 132 3.38 9.72 11.87
CA TYR A 132 4.50 8.81 11.65
C TYR A 132 4.08 7.39 12.07
N VAL A 133 4.11 6.48 11.11
CA VAL A 133 3.82 5.06 11.35
C VAL A 133 5.13 4.33 11.64
N ASP A 134 5.37 3.98 12.89
CA ASP A 134 6.53 3.17 13.27
C ASP A 134 6.30 1.71 12.88
N GLY A 135 7.03 1.26 11.87
CA GLY A 135 6.89 -0.07 11.29
C GLY A 135 7.58 -0.20 9.95
N PHE A 136 7.22 -1.25 9.21
CA PHE A 136 7.78 -1.57 7.90
C PHE A 136 6.68 -1.84 6.89
N ASP A 137 6.86 -1.38 5.65
CA ASP A 137 5.95 -1.74 4.57
C ASP A 137 6.14 -3.19 4.11
N LEU A 138 5.09 -3.79 3.53
CA LEU A 138 5.14 -5.18 3.09
C LEU A 138 6.14 -5.43 1.97
N ASN A 139 6.42 -4.43 1.11
CA ASN A 139 7.41 -4.59 0.06
C ASN A 139 8.83 -4.74 0.64
N LEU A 140 9.11 -4.11 1.78
CA LEU A 140 10.36 -4.29 2.51
C LEU A 140 10.37 -5.62 3.28
N LEU A 141 9.31 -5.91 4.02
CA LEU A 141 9.19 -7.13 4.84
C LEU A 141 9.26 -8.44 4.03
N LEU A 142 8.84 -8.41 2.78
CA LEU A 142 8.91 -9.54 1.86
C LEU A 142 10.25 -9.66 1.11
N ARG A 143 11.31 -8.98 1.53
CA ARG A 143 12.66 -9.15 0.96
C ARG A 143 13.43 -10.26 1.67
N ASN A 144 14.27 -10.96 0.91
CA ASN A 144 15.11 -12.04 1.46
C ASN A 144 16.03 -11.52 2.58
N GLU A 145 16.59 -10.32 2.43
CA GLU A 145 17.48 -9.70 3.42
C GLU A 145 16.80 -9.54 4.78
N MET A 146 15.48 -9.30 4.81
CA MET A 146 14.72 -9.20 6.07
C MET A 146 14.61 -10.55 6.77
N LEU A 147 14.36 -11.62 6.01
CA LEU A 147 14.28 -12.98 6.56
C LEU A 147 15.64 -13.44 7.09
N ASP A 148 16.72 -13.17 6.34
CA ASP A 148 18.10 -13.51 6.70
C ASP A 148 18.54 -12.76 7.98
N HIS A 149 18.17 -11.47 8.09
CA HIS A 149 18.43 -10.64 9.27
C HIS A 149 17.78 -11.23 10.52
N VAL A 150 16.50 -11.62 10.42
CA VAL A 150 15.77 -12.26 11.51
C VAL A 150 16.41 -13.60 11.90
N ARG A 151 16.78 -14.44 10.91
CA ARG A 151 17.42 -15.75 11.19
C ARG A 151 18.70 -15.60 11.99
N GLY A 152 19.50 -14.58 11.73
CA GLY A 152 20.75 -14.31 12.45
C GLY A 152 20.60 -13.88 13.92
N ARG A 153 19.35 -13.57 14.36
CA ARG A 153 19.08 -12.97 15.68
C ARG A 153 18.30 -13.86 16.63
N VAL A 154 17.85 -15.02 16.19
CA VAL A 154 17.00 -15.90 17.00
C VAL A 154 17.59 -17.28 17.17
N ASN A 155 17.27 -17.94 18.29
CA ASN A 155 17.56 -19.34 18.51
C ASN A 155 16.66 -20.24 17.65
N ASP A 156 16.99 -21.54 17.56
CA ASP A 156 16.26 -22.48 16.70
C ASP A 156 14.79 -22.65 17.08
N LYS A 157 14.41 -22.53 18.34
CA LYS A 157 13.02 -22.59 18.79
C LYS A 157 12.20 -21.42 18.26
N ASN A 158 12.70 -20.21 18.43
CA ASN A 158 12.06 -19.00 17.92
C ASN A 158 12.03 -18.98 16.38
N TRP A 159 13.11 -19.46 15.75
CA TRP A 159 13.16 -19.61 14.30
C TRP A 159 12.10 -20.57 13.78
N SER A 160 11.92 -21.72 14.45
CA SER A 160 10.85 -22.66 14.07
C SER A 160 9.48 -22.01 14.19
N HIS A 161 9.22 -21.25 15.27
CA HIS A 161 7.96 -20.51 15.42
C HIS A 161 7.75 -19.50 14.29
N ILE A 162 8.77 -18.66 13.99
CA ILE A 162 8.69 -17.67 12.91
C ILE A 162 8.37 -18.36 11.58
N ARG A 163 9.11 -19.42 11.23
CA ARG A 163 8.95 -20.14 9.96
C ARG A 163 7.62 -20.86 9.84
N ASP A 164 7.11 -21.39 10.92
CA ASP A 164 5.93 -22.25 10.89
C ASP A 164 4.62 -21.45 11.07
N VAL A 165 4.69 -20.24 11.68
CA VAL A 165 3.51 -19.42 12.03
C VAL A 165 3.47 -18.07 11.31
N ILE A 166 4.64 -17.42 11.06
CA ILE A 166 4.66 -16.01 10.61
C ILE A 166 5.09 -15.90 9.15
N VAL A 167 6.37 -16.20 8.85
CA VAL A 167 6.98 -15.98 7.56
C VAL A 167 7.96 -17.11 7.23
N THR A 168 7.97 -17.55 5.99
CA THR A 168 8.86 -18.61 5.50
C THR A 168 9.33 -18.30 4.09
N GLN A 169 10.27 -19.08 3.57
CA GLN A 169 10.72 -18.95 2.19
C GLN A 169 9.56 -19.23 1.22
N GLY A 170 9.36 -18.35 0.26
CA GLY A 170 8.41 -18.49 -0.81
C GLY A 170 9.06 -18.83 -2.15
N ALA A 171 8.33 -18.64 -3.24
CA ALA A 171 8.78 -18.99 -4.58
C ALA A 171 9.97 -18.16 -5.07
N LEU A 172 9.96 -16.85 -4.84
CA LEU A 172 11.02 -15.91 -5.23
C LEU A 172 11.54 -15.10 -4.04
N HIS A 173 10.67 -14.82 -3.07
CA HIS A 173 10.98 -14.05 -1.87
C HIS A 173 10.18 -14.63 -0.69
N PRO A 174 10.39 -14.17 0.56
CA PRO A 174 9.62 -14.63 1.70
C PRO A 174 8.11 -14.53 1.48
N ARG A 175 7.37 -15.50 2.01
CA ARG A 175 5.92 -15.53 2.02
C ARG A 175 5.38 -15.57 3.44
N LEU A 176 4.23 -14.99 3.66
CA LEU A 176 3.55 -15.04 4.95
C LEU A 176 2.76 -16.34 5.09
N LYS A 177 2.66 -16.83 6.31
CA LYS A 177 1.78 -17.95 6.62
C LYS A 177 0.31 -17.52 6.50
N PRO A 178 -0.60 -18.42 6.14
CA PRO A 178 -1.99 -18.08 5.83
C PRO A 178 -2.70 -17.27 6.90
N GLY A 179 -2.46 -17.56 8.18
CA GLY A 179 -3.06 -16.83 9.30
C GLY A 179 -2.64 -15.36 9.32
N ILE A 180 -1.35 -15.07 9.18
CA ILE A 180 -0.80 -13.71 9.15
C ILE A 180 -1.29 -12.96 7.89
N ALA A 181 -1.22 -13.60 6.72
CA ALA A 181 -1.66 -12.98 5.47
C ALA A 181 -3.15 -12.61 5.53
N MET A 182 -3.98 -13.46 6.12
CA MET A 182 -5.41 -13.19 6.27
C MET A 182 -5.70 -12.14 7.34
N ALA A 183 -4.96 -12.07 8.46
CA ALA A 183 -5.11 -11.02 9.45
C ALA A 183 -4.85 -9.64 8.82
N ILE A 184 -3.74 -9.50 8.08
CA ILE A 184 -3.42 -8.28 7.32
C ILE A 184 -4.52 -7.94 6.31
N THR A 185 -5.01 -8.96 5.59
CA THR A 185 -6.08 -8.77 4.59
C THR A 185 -7.38 -8.27 5.23
N GLN A 186 -7.77 -8.82 6.39
CA GLN A 186 -8.94 -8.37 7.15
C GLN A 186 -8.85 -6.90 7.57
N GLU A 187 -7.69 -6.48 8.07
CA GLU A 187 -7.44 -5.11 8.47
C GLU A 187 -7.49 -4.16 7.26
N CYS A 188 -6.92 -4.56 6.11
CA CYS A 188 -7.02 -3.82 4.86
C CYS A 188 -8.48 -3.74 4.36
N LEU A 189 -9.25 -4.82 4.42
CA LEU A 189 -10.67 -4.82 4.06
C LEU A 189 -11.49 -3.89 4.96
N SER A 190 -11.20 -3.88 6.27
CA SER A 190 -11.84 -2.97 7.22
C SER A 190 -11.58 -1.50 6.86
N ALA A 191 -10.31 -1.18 6.55
CA ALA A 191 -9.90 0.16 6.11
C ALA A 191 -10.55 0.56 4.77
N LEU A 192 -10.53 -0.33 3.78
CA LEU A 192 -11.17 -0.10 2.48
C LEU A 192 -12.69 0.09 2.63
N GLY A 193 -13.35 -0.71 3.47
CA GLY A 193 -14.76 -0.54 3.78
C GLY A 193 -15.08 0.85 4.33
N ALA A 194 -14.22 1.39 5.20
CA ALA A 194 -14.37 2.73 5.74
C ALA A 194 -14.22 3.81 4.65
N LEU A 195 -13.22 3.70 3.77
CA LEU A 195 -13.05 4.61 2.62
C LEU A 195 -14.22 4.53 1.64
N HIS A 196 -14.65 3.33 1.29
CA HIS A 196 -15.70 3.10 0.29
C HIS A 196 -17.07 3.62 0.75
N ARG A 197 -17.39 3.54 2.06
CA ARG A 197 -18.61 4.16 2.63
C ARG A 197 -18.65 5.67 2.45
N GLU A 198 -17.48 6.31 2.52
CA GLU A 198 -17.34 7.75 2.25
C GLU A 198 -17.26 8.08 0.76
N GLY A 199 -17.41 7.08 -0.11
CA GLY A 199 -17.34 7.24 -1.55
C GLY A 199 -15.93 7.54 -2.06
N ILE A 200 -14.90 7.08 -1.35
CA ILE A 200 -13.48 7.24 -1.72
C ILE A 200 -12.96 5.89 -2.21
N VAL A 201 -12.37 5.86 -3.40
CA VAL A 201 -11.60 4.73 -3.94
C VAL A 201 -10.12 4.97 -3.66
N HIS A 202 -9.40 3.96 -3.19
CA HIS A 202 -7.96 4.07 -2.91
C HIS A 202 -7.13 4.11 -4.20
N GLY A 203 -7.40 3.22 -5.15
CA GLY A 203 -6.85 3.21 -6.51
C GLY A 203 -5.41 2.71 -6.66
N ASP A 204 -4.66 2.44 -5.57
CA ASP A 204 -3.27 1.96 -5.65
C ASP A 204 -2.89 1.05 -4.46
N ILE A 205 -3.68 0.02 -4.19
CA ILE A 205 -3.37 -1.00 -3.18
C ILE A 205 -2.22 -1.87 -3.69
N LYS A 206 -1.11 -1.90 -2.93
CA LYS A 206 0.12 -2.65 -3.22
C LYS A 206 0.97 -2.83 -1.97
N PRO A 207 2.01 -3.71 -1.98
CA PRO A 207 2.84 -3.97 -0.80
C PRO A 207 3.46 -2.74 -0.15
N SER A 208 3.95 -1.76 -0.93
CA SER A 208 4.57 -0.54 -0.40
C SER A 208 3.59 0.44 0.23
N ASN A 209 2.28 0.24 0.05
CA ASN A 209 1.24 1.10 0.62
C ASN A 209 0.56 0.46 1.84
N ILE A 210 1.04 -0.69 2.30
CA ILE A 210 0.58 -1.37 3.51
C ILE A 210 1.76 -1.49 4.47
N MET A 211 1.68 -0.86 5.63
CA MET A 211 2.66 -0.99 6.70
C MET A 211 2.16 -1.90 7.81
N LEU A 212 3.05 -2.71 8.35
CA LEU A 212 2.86 -3.39 9.63
C LEU A 212 3.49 -2.54 10.72
N LYS A 213 2.66 -2.07 11.65
CA LYS A 213 3.10 -1.28 12.81
C LYS A 213 3.80 -2.19 13.83
N ARG A 214 4.74 -1.65 14.60
CA ARG A 214 5.35 -2.40 15.72
C ARG A 214 4.33 -2.89 16.76
N THR A 215 3.12 -2.34 16.77
CA THR A 215 2.00 -2.83 17.57
C THR A 215 1.34 -4.11 17.03
N GLY A 216 1.75 -4.60 15.86
CA GLY A 216 1.25 -5.83 15.25
C GLY A 216 0.11 -5.65 14.24
N ASN A 217 -0.35 -4.42 13.99
CA ASN A 217 -1.47 -4.15 13.10
C ASN A 217 -1.02 -3.61 11.75
N ALA A 218 -1.77 -3.90 10.70
CA ALA A 218 -1.57 -3.32 9.37
C ALA A 218 -2.22 -1.93 9.26
N LYS A 219 -1.64 -1.07 8.44
CA LYS A 219 -2.17 0.25 8.12
C LYS A 219 -1.95 0.57 6.64
N ILE A 220 -3.00 1.03 5.96
CA ILE A 220 -2.91 1.61 4.62
C ILE A 220 -2.34 3.03 4.74
N ILE A 221 -1.25 3.34 4.03
CA ILE A 221 -0.43 4.53 4.30
C ILE A 221 -0.38 5.58 3.19
N ASP A 222 -0.81 5.32 1.98
CA ASP A 222 -0.73 6.29 0.87
C ASP A 222 -2.07 6.49 0.17
N LEU A 223 -2.66 7.67 0.34
CA LEU A 223 -3.88 8.10 -0.34
C LEU A 223 -3.60 8.99 -1.57
N GLY A 224 -2.36 9.00 -2.07
CA GLY A 224 -1.97 9.87 -3.19
C GLY A 224 -2.61 9.54 -4.53
N SER A 225 -3.21 8.37 -4.68
CA SER A 225 -4.00 7.97 -5.85
C SER A 225 -5.50 7.89 -5.56
N ALA A 226 -5.90 8.16 -4.32
CA ALA A 226 -7.29 8.09 -3.91
C ALA A 226 -8.12 9.22 -4.54
N PHE A 227 -9.39 8.95 -4.79
CA PHE A 227 -10.32 9.93 -5.37
C PHE A 227 -11.77 9.66 -4.95
N GLU A 228 -12.59 10.68 -5.06
CA GLU A 228 -14.03 10.57 -4.84
C GLU A 228 -14.75 9.98 -6.05
N ILE A 229 -15.59 8.97 -5.85
CA ILE A 229 -16.38 8.32 -6.92
C ILE A 229 -17.21 9.36 -7.70
N LYS A 230 -17.73 10.38 -6.99
CA LYS A 230 -18.55 11.43 -7.61
C LYS A 230 -17.76 12.45 -8.40
N ASN A 231 -16.46 12.56 -8.15
CA ASN A 231 -15.56 13.52 -8.81
C ASN A 231 -14.23 12.85 -9.17
N PRO A 232 -14.23 11.83 -10.06
CA PRO A 232 -13.01 11.12 -10.42
C PRO A 232 -12.10 12.06 -11.24
N PRO A 233 -10.77 11.96 -11.02
CA PRO A 233 -9.82 12.74 -11.80
C PRO A 233 -9.88 12.36 -13.28
N ALA A 234 -9.54 13.30 -14.16
CA ALA A 234 -9.47 13.05 -15.60
C ALA A 234 -8.43 11.97 -15.94
N LYS A 235 -7.36 11.89 -15.15
CA LYS A 235 -6.31 10.87 -15.26
C LYS A 235 -6.17 10.16 -13.93
N THR A 236 -6.35 8.84 -13.93
CA THR A 236 -6.09 8.00 -12.75
C THR A 236 -4.68 7.45 -12.79
N THR A 237 -4.04 7.39 -11.62
CA THR A 237 -2.72 6.78 -11.44
C THR A 237 -2.90 5.43 -10.79
N CYS A 238 -2.21 4.42 -11.29
CA CYS A 238 -2.19 3.09 -10.67
C CYS A 238 -0.84 2.40 -10.90
N THR A 239 -0.58 1.36 -10.14
CA THR A 239 0.53 0.45 -10.38
C THR A 239 0.03 -0.73 -11.21
N PRO A 240 0.40 -0.87 -12.51
CA PRO A 240 -0.21 -1.84 -13.43
C PRO A 240 -0.20 -3.28 -12.93
N LEU A 241 0.85 -3.65 -12.20
CA LEU A 241 1.01 -4.99 -11.63
C LEU A 241 -0.17 -5.33 -10.69
N TYR A 242 -0.68 -4.35 -9.93
CA TYR A 242 -1.77 -4.52 -8.97
C TYR A 242 -3.12 -3.96 -9.45
N ALA A 243 -3.14 -3.22 -10.55
CA ALA A 243 -4.38 -2.66 -11.09
C ALA A 243 -5.35 -3.76 -11.55
N ALA A 244 -6.63 -3.59 -11.33
CA ALA A 244 -7.66 -4.52 -11.77
C ALA A 244 -7.75 -4.58 -13.30
N PRO A 245 -8.27 -5.68 -13.91
CA PRO A 245 -8.36 -5.80 -15.37
C PRO A 245 -9.16 -4.68 -16.03
N GLU A 246 -10.28 -4.28 -15.44
CA GLU A 246 -11.11 -3.19 -15.95
C GLU A 246 -10.37 -1.84 -15.95
N VAL A 247 -9.50 -1.62 -14.94
CA VAL A 247 -8.65 -0.42 -14.88
C VAL A 247 -7.59 -0.46 -15.99
N LEU A 248 -7.00 -1.63 -16.24
CA LEU A 248 -6.09 -1.84 -17.38
C LEU A 248 -6.80 -1.68 -18.72
N ALA A 249 -8.08 -1.97 -18.81
CA ALA A 249 -8.90 -1.72 -20.00
C ALA A 249 -9.26 -0.23 -20.22
N GLY A 250 -8.86 0.65 -19.29
CA GLY A 250 -9.13 2.09 -19.35
C GLY A 250 -10.42 2.52 -18.65
N GLU A 251 -11.08 1.61 -17.94
CA GLU A 251 -12.24 1.97 -17.13
C GLU A 251 -11.80 2.69 -15.85
N LYS A 252 -12.69 3.48 -15.26
CA LYS A 252 -12.43 4.16 -14.00
C LYS A 252 -12.35 3.14 -12.87
N PRO A 253 -11.35 3.25 -11.97
CA PRO A 253 -11.31 2.40 -10.79
C PRO A 253 -12.56 2.57 -9.93
N THR A 254 -12.95 1.50 -9.25
CA THR A 254 -14.10 1.42 -8.37
C THR A 254 -13.70 0.77 -7.04
N PRO A 255 -14.57 0.76 -6.02
CA PRO A 255 -14.35 -0.06 -4.82
C PRO A 255 -14.01 -1.52 -5.13
N LEU A 256 -14.58 -2.08 -6.20
CA LEU A 256 -14.30 -3.46 -6.61
C LEU A 256 -12.92 -3.62 -7.25
N SER A 257 -12.35 -2.56 -7.81
CA SER A 257 -10.97 -2.57 -8.30
C SER A 257 -9.96 -2.64 -7.16
N ASP A 258 -10.23 -1.95 -6.01
CA ASP A 258 -9.41 -2.05 -4.80
C ASP A 258 -9.41 -3.48 -4.24
N LEU A 259 -10.56 -4.19 -4.30
CA LEU A 259 -10.66 -5.59 -3.88
C LEU A 259 -9.78 -6.51 -4.74
N ALA A 260 -9.75 -6.30 -6.06
CA ALA A 260 -8.87 -7.07 -6.94
C ALA A 260 -7.40 -6.80 -6.62
N SER A 261 -7.03 -5.53 -6.41
CA SER A 261 -5.67 -5.14 -6.03
C SER A 261 -5.24 -5.79 -4.71
N LEU A 262 -6.13 -5.81 -3.71
CA LEU A 262 -5.90 -6.51 -2.45
C LEU A 262 -5.79 -8.03 -2.65
N GLY A 263 -6.57 -8.61 -3.57
CA GLY A 263 -6.47 -10.01 -3.94
C GLY A 263 -5.11 -10.38 -4.54
N TYR A 264 -4.54 -9.54 -5.42
CA TYR A 264 -3.20 -9.75 -5.97
C TYR A 264 -2.13 -9.65 -4.88
N LEU A 265 -2.26 -8.69 -3.97
CA LEU A 265 -1.39 -8.56 -2.81
C LEU A 265 -1.47 -9.80 -1.90
N LEU A 266 -2.67 -10.31 -1.62
CA LEU A 266 -2.84 -11.54 -0.83
C LEU A 266 -2.16 -12.74 -1.49
N ILE A 267 -2.29 -12.92 -2.80
CA ILE A 267 -1.62 -13.99 -3.53
C ILE A 267 -0.09 -13.85 -3.42
N GLU A 268 0.45 -12.63 -3.53
CA GLU A 268 1.88 -12.38 -3.35
C GLU A 268 2.33 -12.71 -1.93
N MET A 269 1.60 -12.28 -0.91
CA MET A 269 1.88 -12.62 0.49
C MET A 269 1.88 -14.14 0.73
N LEU A 270 0.97 -14.88 0.11
CA LEU A 270 0.82 -16.34 0.29
C LEU A 270 1.83 -17.16 -0.52
N SER A 271 2.25 -16.69 -1.70
CA SER A 271 3.13 -17.44 -2.61
C SER A 271 4.60 -17.08 -2.46
N GLY A 272 4.91 -15.84 -2.05
CA GLY A 272 6.26 -15.28 -2.10
C GLY A 272 6.70 -14.94 -3.51
N ALA A 273 5.76 -14.56 -4.37
CA ALA A 273 6.02 -14.03 -5.70
C ALA A 273 4.87 -13.15 -6.15
N ALA A 274 5.14 -12.05 -6.84
CA ALA A 274 4.09 -11.31 -7.52
C ALA A 274 3.37 -12.24 -8.52
N PRO A 275 2.03 -12.22 -8.59
CA PRO A 275 1.28 -13.15 -9.44
C PRO A 275 1.47 -12.92 -10.94
N PHE A 276 2.17 -11.85 -11.32
CA PHE A 276 2.42 -11.45 -12.70
C PHE A 276 3.89 -11.08 -12.92
N ASP A 277 4.36 -11.24 -14.16
CA ASP A 277 5.71 -10.80 -14.53
C ASP A 277 5.82 -9.27 -14.40
N ARG A 278 6.80 -8.81 -13.64
CA ARG A 278 7.09 -7.38 -13.43
C ARG A 278 7.57 -6.67 -14.72
N LYS A 279 7.99 -7.43 -15.73
CA LYS A 279 8.41 -6.92 -17.04
C LYS A 279 7.30 -6.96 -18.09
N ALA A 280 6.16 -7.59 -17.78
CA ALA A 280 5.04 -7.70 -18.70
C ALA A 280 4.52 -6.31 -19.08
N ASN A 281 4.22 -6.13 -20.36
CA ASN A 281 3.56 -4.94 -20.83
C ASN A 281 2.07 -4.95 -20.43
N HIS A 282 1.39 -3.85 -20.74
CA HIS A 282 0.02 -3.63 -20.35
C HIS A 282 -0.97 -4.70 -20.86
N LYS A 283 -0.81 -5.10 -22.13
CA LYS A 283 -1.64 -6.12 -22.76
C LYS A 283 -1.40 -7.49 -22.13
N GLU A 284 -0.15 -7.85 -21.91
CA GLU A 284 0.24 -9.11 -21.25
C GLU A 284 -0.31 -9.19 -19.82
N LEU A 285 -0.24 -8.09 -19.07
CA LEU A 285 -0.84 -8.02 -17.73
C LEU A 285 -2.34 -8.19 -17.77
N PHE A 286 -3.03 -7.51 -18.69
CA PHE A 286 -4.48 -7.66 -18.87
C PHE A 286 -4.87 -9.11 -19.16
N GLU A 287 -4.20 -9.74 -20.13
CA GLU A 287 -4.44 -11.14 -20.49
C GLU A 287 -4.15 -12.10 -19.33
N ALA A 288 -3.01 -11.91 -18.62
CA ALA A 288 -2.65 -12.75 -17.49
C ALA A 288 -3.68 -12.71 -16.36
N LYS A 289 -4.28 -11.53 -16.09
CA LYS A 289 -5.30 -11.32 -15.06
C LYS A 289 -6.62 -12.04 -15.40
N GLN A 290 -6.96 -12.20 -16.68
CA GLN A 290 -8.16 -12.96 -17.09
C GLN A 290 -8.12 -14.44 -16.66
N PHE A 291 -6.92 -15.02 -16.55
CA PHE A 291 -6.75 -16.44 -16.26
C PHE A 291 -6.17 -16.73 -14.86
N LEU A 292 -5.91 -15.70 -14.05
CA LEU A 292 -5.24 -15.88 -12.77
C LEU A 292 -5.99 -16.83 -11.84
N ALA A 293 -7.31 -16.66 -11.69
CA ALA A 293 -8.14 -17.49 -10.81
C ALA A 293 -8.01 -19.00 -11.09
N GLN A 294 -7.81 -19.36 -12.37
CA GLN A 294 -7.62 -20.74 -12.80
C GLN A 294 -6.20 -21.24 -12.51
N LYS A 295 -5.21 -20.35 -12.49
CA LYS A 295 -3.78 -20.68 -12.27
C LYS A 295 -3.41 -20.76 -10.80
N LEU A 296 -4.26 -20.29 -9.87
CA LEU A 296 -3.96 -20.26 -8.43
C LEU A 296 -3.47 -21.60 -7.86
N PRO A 297 -4.02 -22.80 -8.22
CA PRO A 297 -3.52 -24.07 -7.69
C PRO A 297 -2.05 -24.37 -8.04
N GLY A 298 -1.53 -23.80 -9.14
CA GLY A 298 -0.14 -23.95 -9.54
C GLY A 298 0.80 -22.86 -9.00
N ILE A 299 0.25 -21.80 -8.42
CA ILE A 299 1.01 -20.66 -7.89
C ILE A 299 1.11 -20.72 -6.37
N LEU A 300 0.02 -21.11 -5.70
CA LEU A 300 -0.08 -21.11 -4.25
C LEU A 300 0.48 -22.39 -3.63
N PRO A 301 1.04 -22.32 -2.41
CA PRO A 301 1.59 -23.49 -1.74
C PRO A 301 0.49 -24.48 -1.34
N ALA A 302 0.87 -25.77 -1.17
CA ALA A 302 -0.06 -26.85 -0.90
C ALA A 302 -0.97 -26.60 0.31
N GLU A 303 -0.46 -25.97 1.36
CA GLU A 303 -1.24 -25.63 2.57
C GLU A 303 -2.38 -24.63 2.29
N VAL A 304 -2.23 -23.80 1.27
CA VAL A 304 -3.28 -22.87 0.80
C VAL A 304 -4.24 -23.59 -0.14
N VAL A 305 -3.68 -24.35 -1.10
CA VAL A 305 -4.47 -25.06 -2.12
C VAL A 305 -5.41 -26.10 -1.48
N SER A 306 -4.97 -26.76 -0.40
CA SER A 306 -5.80 -27.73 0.34
C SER A 306 -6.92 -27.09 1.17
N ASN A 307 -6.89 -25.77 1.37
CA ASN A 307 -7.92 -25.04 2.08
C ASN A 307 -8.93 -24.43 1.09
N GLU A 308 -10.06 -25.08 0.90
CA GLU A 308 -11.07 -24.69 -0.08
C GLU A 308 -11.63 -23.29 0.18
N LEU A 309 -11.86 -22.92 1.47
CA LEU A 309 -12.38 -21.62 1.84
C LEU A 309 -11.39 -20.50 1.42
N LEU A 310 -10.10 -20.64 1.75
CA LEU A 310 -9.07 -19.67 1.39
C LEU A 310 -8.89 -19.60 -0.13
N MET A 311 -8.91 -20.72 -0.82
CA MET A 311 -8.84 -20.76 -2.28
C MET A 311 -10.01 -20.05 -2.94
N ASN A 312 -11.24 -20.27 -2.45
CA ASN A 312 -12.43 -19.61 -2.98
C ASN A 312 -12.42 -18.11 -2.68
N PHE A 313 -11.95 -17.73 -1.48
CA PHE A 313 -11.74 -16.33 -1.13
C PHE A 313 -10.77 -15.63 -2.10
N CYS A 314 -9.61 -16.23 -2.36
CA CYS A 314 -8.64 -15.72 -3.34
C CYS A 314 -9.25 -15.61 -4.73
N ARG A 315 -9.93 -16.66 -5.23
CA ARG A 315 -10.58 -16.66 -6.55
C ARG A 315 -11.59 -15.55 -6.69
N LYS A 316 -12.40 -15.34 -5.66
CA LYS A 316 -13.48 -14.35 -5.64
C LYS A 316 -12.91 -12.92 -5.66
N LEU A 317 -11.84 -12.63 -4.89
CA LEU A 317 -11.19 -11.31 -4.92
C LEU A 317 -10.62 -10.98 -6.31
N VAL A 318 -9.96 -11.94 -6.96
CA VAL A 318 -9.28 -11.70 -8.25
C VAL A 318 -10.10 -12.06 -9.47
N ALA A 319 -11.40 -12.28 -9.33
CA ALA A 319 -12.28 -12.56 -10.47
C ALA A 319 -12.14 -11.45 -11.53
N PRO A 320 -11.90 -11.80 -12.82
CA PRO A 320 -11.72 -10.81 -13.87
C PRO A 320 -12.94 -9.89 -14.05
N ASP A 321 -14.13 -10.48 -13.99
CA ASP A 321 -15.40 -9.76 -13.99
C ASP A 321 -15.69 -9.19 -12.60
N PRO A 322 -15.76 -7.85 -12.43
CA PRO A 322 -16.04 -7.24 -11.12
C PRO A 322 -17.33 -7.73 -10.47
N SER A 323 -18.36 -8.08 -11.25
CA SER A 323 -19.65 -8.57 -10.74
C SER A 323 -19.55 -9.93 -10.04
N LYS A 324 -18.47 -10.68 -10.27
CA LYS A 324 -18.19 -11.99 -9.65
C LYS A 324 -17.30 -11.87 -8.42
N ARG A 325 -16.81 -10.67 -8.09
CA ARG A 325 -16.10 -10.39 -6.84
C ARG A 325 -17.10 -10.27 -5.67
N PHE A 326 -16.59 -10.06 -4.46
CA PHE A 326 -17.44 -9.60 -3.37
C PHE A 326 -18.05 -8.25 -3.74
N GLN A 327 -19.28 -7.99 -3.29
CA GLN A 327 -20.00 -6.77 -3.66
C GLN A 327 -19.38 -5.50 -3.04
N ASP A 328 -18.72 -5.68 -1.91
CA ASP A 328 -18.03 -4.61 -1.16
C ASP A 328 -16.98 -5.21 -0.22
N ALA A 329 -16.15 -4.36 0.38
CA ALA A 329 -15.09 -4.77 1.30
C ALA A 329 -15.65 -5.36 2.60
N GLU A 330 -16.81 -4.91 3.07
CA GLU A 330 -17.45 -5.44 4.29
C GLU A 330 -17.92 -6.88 4.08
N ARG A 331 -18.53 -7.18 2.92
CA ARG A 331 -18.89 -8.55 2.58
C ARG A 331 -17.66 -9.44 2.39
N ALA A 332 -16.61 -8.93 1.75
CA ALA A 332 -15.33 -9.66 1.66
C ALA A 332 -14.77 -9.98 3.05
N ASN A 333 -14.97 -9.11 4.04
CA ASN A 333 -14.49 -9.32 5.40
C ASN A 333 -15.42 -10.22 6.21
N TYR A 334 -16.72 -9.89 6.26
CA TYR A 334 -17.66 -10.46 7.25
C TYR A 334 -18.69 -11.43 6.69
N GLN A 335 -18.75 -11.69 5.37
CA GLN A 335 -19.72 -12.63 4.82
C GLN A 335 -19.51 -14.01 5.43
N HIS A 336 -20.55 -14.53 6.06
CA HIS A 336 -20.51 -15.82 6.73
C HIS A 336 -20.10 -16.92 5.75
N GLU A 337 -19.16 -17.79 6.16
CA GLU A 337 -18.61 -18.91 5.41
C GLU A 337 -17.74 -18.61 4.18
N GLU A 338 -17.80 -17.40 3.58
CA GLU A 338 -17.04 -17.07 2.38
C GLU A 338 -16.05 -15.92 2.59
N GLY A 339 -16.26 -15.08 3.61
CA GLY A 339 -15.42 -13.91 3.91
C GLY A 339 -14.19 -14.28 4.73
N ALA A 340 -13.32 -13.29 4.92
CA ALA A 340 -12.06 -13.44 5.66
C ALA A 340 -12.28 -13.91 7.11
N VAL A 341 -13.33 -13.47 7.78
CA VAL A 341 -13.70 -13.91 9.14
C VAL A 341 -14.01 -15.41 9.19
N GLY A 342 -14.62 -15.98 8.15
CA GLY A 342 -14.89 -17.41 8.06
C GLY A 342 -13.61 -18.25 8.13
N PHE A 343 -12.55 -17.82 7.43
CA PHE A 343 -11.25 -18.47 7.52
C PHE A 343 -10.63 -18.37 8.92
N HIS A 344 -10.73 -17.21 9.57
CA HIS A 344 -10.24 -17.04 10.93
C HIS A 344 -10.97 -17.95 11.92
N GLN A 345 -12.29 -18.10 11.82
CA GLN A 345 -13.07 -19.04 12.61
C GLN A 345 -12.66 -20.50 12.36
N GLN A 346 -12.32 -20.84 11.12
CA GLN A 346 -11.79 -22.19 10.81
C GLN A 346 -10.47 -22.46 11.54
N LEU A 347 -9.56 -21.48 11.58
CA LEU A 347 -8.30 -21.59 12.32
C LEU A 347 -8.54 -21.76 13.83
N ILE A 348 -9.47 -21.02 14.42
CA ILE A 348 -9.84 -21.15 15.84
C ILE A 348 -10.36 -22.55 16.13
N ARG A 349 -11.29 -23.07 15.33
CA ARG A 349 -11.85 -24.42 15.51
C ARG A 349 -10.80 -25.51 15.36
N GLY A 350 -9.78 -25.29 14.54
CA GLY A 350 -8.66 -26.21 14.33
C GLY A 350 -7.54 -26.10 15.38
N ASN A 351 -7.67 -25.27 16.43
CA ASN A 351 -6.60 -24.92 17.37
C ASN A 351 -5.32 -24.38 16.67
N LEU A 352 -5.48 -23.78 15.49
CA LEU A 352 -4.40 -23.20 14.71
C LEU A 352 -4.36 -21.66 14.82
N ALA A 353 -5.32 -21.08 15.55
CA ALA A 353 -5.33 -19.64 15.78
C ALA A 353 -4.26 -19.28 16.79
N SER A 354 -3.41 -18.34 16.41
CA SER A 354 -2.50 -17.65 17.30
C SER A 354 -2.95 -16.20 17.48
N SER A 355 -2.33 -15.48 18.39
CA SER A 355 -2.51 -14.03 18.46
C SER A 355 -1.66 -13.40 17.36
N PHE A 356 -2.20 -13.26 16.16
CA PHE A 356 -1.46 -12.79 14.98
C PHE A 356 -0.80 -11.42 15.22
N ASP A 357 -1.45 -10.54 15.97
CA ASP A 357 -0.86 -9.25 16.36
C ASP A 357 0.40 -9.44 17.21
N ASN A 358 0.40 -10.40 18.14
CA ASN A 358 1.57 -10.71 18.96
C ASN A 358 2.68 -11.35 18.13
N ASP A 359 2.34 -12.21 17.17
CA ASP A 359 3.30 -12.85 16.28
C ASP A 359 3.96 -11.80 15.36
N ILE A 360 3.17 -10.89 14.79
CA ILE A 360 3.68 -9.77 14.00
C ILE A 360 4.55 -8.88 14.87
N ARG A 361 4.10 -8.52 16.08
CA ARG A 361 4.88 -7.71 17.04
C ARG A 361 6.21 -8.37 17.36
N PHE A 362 6.20 -9.67 17.66
CA PHE A 362 7.42 -10.44 17.90
C PHE A 362 8.35 -10.41 16.69
N TRP A 363 7.83 -10.66 15.50
CA TRP A 363 8.62 -10.59 14.27
C TRP A 363 9.26 -9.21 14.06
N LEU A 364 8.47 -8.13 14.18
CA LEU A 364 8.95 -6.77 13.98
C LEU A 364 9.94 -6.31 15.07
N SER A 365 9.86 -6.84 16.29
CA SER A 365 10.84 -6.54 17.34
C SER A 365 12.25 -7.03 17.00
N LEU A 366 12.38 -8.05 16.17
CA LEU A 366 13.66 -8.56 15.69
C LEU A 366 14.28 -7.70 14.58
N LEU A 367 13.54 -6.72 14.11
CA LEU A 367 13.93 -5.79 13.03
C LEU A 367 14.19 -4.36 13.56
N GLU A 368 14.22 -4.15 14.89
CA GLU A 368 14.35 -2.81 15.49
C GLU A 368 15.57 -2.02 15.00
N ASP A 369 16.71 -2.69 14.84
CA ASP A 369 17.95 -2.05 14.39
C ASP A 369 18.14 -2.13 12.86
N TYR A 370 17.15 -2.62 12.12
CA TYR A 370 17.23 -2.69 10.67
C TYR A 370 16.92 -1.32 10.06
N GLU A 371 17.95 -0.72 9.48
CA GLU A 371 17.79 0.52 8.70
C GLU A 371 17.80 0.18 7.20
N PRO A 372 16.65 0.33 6.52
CA PRO A 372 16.62 0.16 5.08
C PRO A 372 17.48 1.23 4.40
N ALA A 373 18.41 0.81 3.54
CA ALA A 373 19.12 1.73 2.67
C ALA A 373 18.15 2.23 1.59
N TYR A 374 17.53 3.37 1.83
CA TYR A 374 16.84 4.09 0.77
C TYR A 374 17.89 4.74 -0.13
N GLN A 375 18.11 4.17 -1.32
CA GLN A 375 18.88 4.85 -2.35
C GLN A 375 17.96 5.86 -3.05
N PRO A 376 18.40 7.12 -3.20
CA PRO A 376 17.66 8.17 -3.90
C PRO A 376 17.43 7.89 -5.38
#